data_b610dfc05b725d77bd5ef5f38cca1208
#
_entry.id   b610dfc05b725d77bd5ef5f38cca1208
#
_cell.length_a   1.000
_cell.length_b   1.000
_cell.length_c   1.000
_cell.angle_alpha   90.00
_cell.angle_beta   90.00
_cell.angle_gamma   90.00
#
_symmetry.space_group_name_H-M   'P 1'
#
loop_
_entity.id
_entity.type
_entity.pdbx_description
1 polymer ?
#
loop_
_entity_poly.entity_id
_entity_poly.type
_entity_poly.pdbx_seq_one_letter_code
_entity_poly.pdbx_strand_id
1 'polypeptide(L)'
;MAALGTWIVRHRALVVAFWLACISLAGLGANRVTEVLTGGSGSVPDSPSRQVESILRTEFSNPYTHLVAIVVSSHAPRPDLSMLHETVQDLVAELRSCKDVSRVIGPGDPSPIPLTSEAGHRIILLVGLDAADATEALNMMPTLRELTRSVTDRHRERVAGLEIAVTGMPAVTFDINRHSSDDTSRAEGRLLPVTVLVLLFAFGGLVAAGLPLLVGFGATGITLGIAFVLARWLELSIYVQNVASMIGLAVGIDYSLLMVHRFRQAWQQHGNTERAIAETLDTAGVAITFSGLTVAIGLGAMAFTPLLDSRSVGLGGLLVVVVAVLMALTLLPALLSWLGPRIDAPRRLSTWILRQADRSRWEPWIRGILDRPLRAALLSLGLLLGLAAPLAKVELGYPDTALFPPYMDSVKGIEALDSMGLSGTLIPLHVLVRDPDGPVLGTEHLRALMDLSTE
;
A
#
# COMPACT_ATOMS: atom_id res chain seq x y z
N MET A 1 26.94 -24.80 5.36
CA MET A 1 25.51 -25.07 5.13
C MET A 1 25.16 -26.57 5.19
N ALA A 2 26.06 -27.51 4.84
CA ALA A 2 25.79 -28.97 4.88
C ALA A 2 25.28 -29.49 6.24
N ALA A 3 25.89 -29.06 7.36
CA ALA A 3 25.46 -29.43 8.71
C ALA A 3 24.01 -28.99 9.01
N LEU A 4 23.57 -27.85 8.49
CA LEU A 4 22.17 -27.41 8.57
C LEU A 4 21.26 -28.35 7.76
N GLY A 5 21.70 -28.79 6.58
CA GLY A 5 20.96 -29.71 5.73
C GLY A 5 20.70 -31.07 6.40
N THR A 6 21.71 -31.67 6.98
CA THR A 6 21.58 -32.94 7.68
C THR A 6 20.66 -32.82 8.91
N TRP A 7 20.77 -31.70 9.64
CA TRP A 7 19.89 -31.41 10.78
C TRP A 7 18.42 -31.28 10.36
N ILE A 8 18.15 -30.49 9.26
CA ILE A 8 16.82 -30.30 8.73
C ILE A 8 16.19 -31.63 8.28
N VAL A 9 16.92 -32.46 7.56
CA VAL A 9 16.43 -33.75 7.08
C VAL A 9 16.05 -34.66 8.27
N ARG A 10 16.85 -34.65 9.33
CA ARG A 10 16.59 -35.43 10.54
C ARG A 10 15.37 -34.94 11.33
N HIS A 11 15.12 -33.61 11.34
CA HIS A 11 14.05 -32.99 12.10
C HIS A 11 12.96 -32.34 11.20
N ARG A 12 12.81 -32.86 9.98
CA ARG A 12 11.92 -32.27 8.94
C ARG A 12 10.48 -32.05 9.42
N ALA A 13 9.91 -32.98 10.22
CA ALA A 13 8.57 -32.84 10.74
C ALA A 13 8.45 -31.68 11.74
N LEU A 14 9.46 -31.48 12.58
CA LEU A 14 9.50 -30.33 13.51
C LEU A 14 9.63 -29.01 12.78
N VAL A 15 10.47 -28.94 11.75
CA VAL A 15 10.64 -27.73 10.94
C VAL A 15 9.34 -27.36 10.21
N VAL A 16 8.68 -28.35 9.59
CA VAL A 16 7.39 -28.12 8.92
C VAL A 16 6.32 -27.72 9.94
N ALA A 17 6.21 -28.41 11.07
CA ALA A 17 5.26 -28.07 12.13
C ALA A 17 5.48 -26.67 12.70
N PHE A 18 6.74 -26.26 12.91
CA PHE A 18 7.10 -24.92 13.36
C PHE A 18 6.60 -23.85 12.36
N TRP A 19 6.88 -24.01 11.06
CA TRP A 19 6.45 -23.03 10.08
C TRP A 19 4.93 -23.00 9.88
N LEU A 20 4.26 -24.16 9.94
CA LEU A 20 2.80 -24.20 9.91
C LEU A 20 2.19 -23.49 11.12
N ALA A 21 2.78 -23.66 12.32
CA ALA A 21 2.36 -22.93 13.50
C ALA A 21 2.58 -21.40 13.33
N CYS A 22 3.74 -20.99 12.79
CA CYS A 22 4.02 -19.57 12.49
C CYS A 22 3.02 -18.99 11.49
N ILE A 23 2.73 -19.68 10.39
CA ILE A 23 1.76 -19.25 9.38
C ILE A 23 0.36 -19.14 9.99
N SER A 24 -0.06 -20.15 10.76
CA SER A 24 -1.39 -20.16 11.41
C SER A 24 -1.55 -19.03 12.42
N LEU A 25 -0.53 -18.81 13.25
CA LEU A 25 -0.53 -17.74 14.25
C LEU A 25 -0.51 -16.36 13.60
N ALA A 26 0.34 -16.19 12.59
CA ALA A 26 0.44 -14.94 11.83
C ALA A 26 -0.86 -14.61 11.08
N GLY A 27 -1.56 -15.64 10.56
CA GLY A 27 -2.84 -15.48 9.87
C GLY A 27 -3.93 -14.83 10.73
N LEU A 28 -3.89 -14.99 12.06
CA LEU A 28 -4.83 -14.33 12.97
C LEU A 28 -4.63 -12.81 13.02
N GLY A 29 -3.39 -12.34 12.86
CA GLY A 29 -3.05 -10.92 12.84
C GLY A 29 -3.07 -10.32 11.43
N ALA A 30 -2.68 -11.09 10.42
CA ALA A 30 -2.56 -10.62 9.04
C ALA A 30 -3.90 -10.11 8.47
N ASN A 31 -5.02 -10.74 8.81
CA ASN A 31 -6.35 -10.32 8.37
C ASN A 31 -6.85 -9.02 9.02
N ARG A 32 -6.21 -8.58 10.09
CA ARG A 32 -6.55 -7.35 10.83
C ARG A 32 -5.48 -6.28 10.72
N VAL A 33 -4.42 -6.52 9.97
CA VAL A 33 -3.30 -5.58 9.86
C VAL A 33 -3.72 -4.23 9.31
N THR A 34 -4.68 -4.19 8.39
CA THR A 34 -5.23 -2.94 7.82
C THR A 34 -5.93 -2.04 8.84
N GLU A 35 -6.43 -2.60 9.94
CA GLU A 35 -7.11 -1.85 11.00
C GLU A 35 -6.11 -1.04 11.87
N VAL A 36 -4.83 -1.42 11.86
CA VAL A 36 -3.77 -0.83 12.70
C VAL A 36 -2.71 -0.08 11.88
N LEU A 37 -2.77 -0.15 10.56
CA LEU A 37 -1.86 0.58 9.67
C LEU A 37 -2.39 1.98 9.40
N THR A 38 -1.48 2.95 9.41
CA THR A 38 -1.82 4.34 9.11
C THR A 38 -1.85 4.56 7.61
N GLY A 39 -2.86 5.27 7.13
CA GLY A 39 -3.00 5.55 5.70
C GLY A 39 -2.40 6.87 5.23
N GLY A 40 -1.83 7.65 6.11
CA GLY A 40 -1.34 8.99 5.78
C GLY A 40 0.15 9.04 5.45
N SER A 41 0.50 9.86 4.48
CA SER A 41 1.87 10.32 4.28
C SER A 41 2.33 10.95 5.59
N GLY A 42 3.17 10.22 6.32
CA GLY A 42 3.54 10.58 7.67
C GLY A 42 4.17 11.96 7.75
N SER A 43 3.67 12.74 8.65
CA SER A 43 4.38 13.93 9.08
C SER A 43 5.76 13.52 9.60
N VAL A 44 6.79 14.24 9.21
CA VAL A 44 8.13 14.03 9.74
C VAL A 44 8.08 14.35 11.24
N PRO A 45 8.49 13.44 12.14
CA PRO A 45 8.59 13.72 13.55
C PRO A 45 9.42 14.99 13.76
N ASP A 46 8.99 15.84 14.70
CA ASP A 46 9.66 17.11 15.04
C ASP A 46 9.73 18.17 13.93
N SER A 47 8.98 17.98 12.84
CA SER A 47 8.88 19.01 11.79
C SER A 47 8.17 20.27 12.30
N PRO A 48 8.50 21.46 11.76
CA PRO A 48 7.79 22.70 12.10
C PRO A 48 6.28 22.60 11.88
N SER A 49 5.84 21.91 10.83
CA SER A 49 4.42 21.68 10.54
C SER A 49 3.72 20.88 11.64
N ARG A 50 4.35 19.84 12.17
CA ARG A 50 3.80 19.04 13.29
C ARG A 50 3.75 19.82 14.60
N GLN A 51 4.73 20.69 14.83
CA GLN A 51 4.72 21.59 15.97
C GLN A 51 3.54 22.58 15.89
N VAL A 52 3.31 23.18 14.71
CA VAL A 52 2.16 24.05 14.47
C VAL A 52 0.84 23.30 14.70
N GLU A 53 0.70 22.09 14.15
CA GLU A 53 -0.49 21.26 14.36
C GLU A 53 -0.75 20.97 15.84
N SER A 54 0.30 20.60 16.59
CA SER A 54 0.19 20.34 18.02
C SER A 54 -0.23 21.58 18.82
N ILE A 55 0.32 22.75 18.50
CA ILE A 55 -0.02 24.02 19.14
C ILE A 55 -1.47 24.42 18.82
N LEU A 56 -1.88 24.32 17.54
CA LEU A 56 -3.25 24.58 17.13
C LEU A 56 -4.27 23.73 17.89
N ARG A 57 -3.93 22.49 18.15
CA ARG A 57 -4.79 21.56 18.90
C ARG A 57 -4.79 21.87 20.40
N THR A 58 -3.62 22.07 21.02
CA THR A 58 -3.49 22.16 22.47
C THR A 58 -3.75 23.55 23.02
N GLU A 59 -3.28 24.60 22.34
CA GLU A 59 -3.39 25.97 22.80
C GLU A 59 -4.59 26.71 22.18
N PHE A 60 -4.94 26.41 20.93
CA PHE A 60 -6.06 27.09 20.25
C PHE A 60 -7.35 26.28 20.25
N SER A 61 -7.31 25.00 20.67
CA SER A 61 -8.48 24.09 20.61
C SER A 61 -9.18 24.14 19.25
N ASN A 62 -8.37 24.19 18.17
CA ASN A 62 -8.90 24.37 16.82
C ASN A 62 -9.70 23.13 16.40
N PRO A 63 -11.04 23.24 16.22
CA PRO A 63 -11.89 22.11 15.85
C PRO A 63 -11.71 21.68 14.40
N TYR A 64 -10.90 22.39 13.60
CA TYR A 64 -10.67 22.15 12.17
C TYR A 64 -9.28 21.62 11.86
N THR A 65 -8.59 21.06 12.83
CA THR A 65 -7.28 20.42 12.62
C THR A 65 -7.40 19.31 11.58
N HIS A 66 -8.49 18.54 11.62
CA HIS A 66 -8.84 17.55 10.61
C HIS A 66 -10.17 17.94 9.96
N LEU A 67 -10.06 18.72 8.86
CA LEU A 67 -11.19 19.25 8.14
C LEU A 67 -11.64 18.32 7.02
N VAL A 68 -12.96 18.09 6.97
CA VAL A 68 -13.65 17.41 5.87
C VAL A 68 -14.68 18.36 5.30
N ALA A 69 -14.82 18.42 4.01
CA ALA A 69 -15.91 19.12 3.34
C ALA A 69 -16.93 18.10 2.82
N ILE A 70 -18.19 18.38 3.06
CA ILE A 70 -19.31 17.62 2.49
C ILE A 70 -20.00 18.53 1.50
N VAL A 71 -20.01 18.13 0.24
CA VAL A 71 -20.65 18.89 -0.84
C VAL A 71 -21.97 18.25 -1.18
N VAL A 72 -23.06 18.97 -0.96
CA VAL A 72 -24.40 18.57 -1.35
C VAL A 72 -24.75 19.27 -2.65
N SER A 73 -25.01 18.53 -3.70
CA SER A 73 -25.29 19.06 -5.03
C SER A 73 -26.52 18.43 -5.66
N SER A 74 -27.18 19.18 -6.53
CA SER A 74 -28.22 18.67 -7.42
C SER A 74 -27.84 18.91 -8.87
N HIS A 75 -27.81 17.83 -9.64
CA HIS A 75 -27.52 17.87 -11.08
C HIS A 75 -28.77 18.04 -11.96
N ALA A 76 -29.93 18.31 -11.35
CA ALA A 76 -31.15 18.55 -12.09
C ALA A 76 -31.08 19.90 -12.82
N PRO A 77 -31.66 20.03 -14.04
CA PRO A 77 -31.68 21.29 -14.78
C PRO A 77 -32.44 22.43 -14.06
N ARG A 78 -33.35 22.07 -13.18
CA ARG A 78 -34.10 23.00 -12.32
C ARG A 78 -34.30 22.33 -10.96
N PRO A 79 -33.30 22.43 -10.06
CA PRO A 79 -33.39 21.83 -8.75
C PRO A 79 -34.44 22.58 -7.88
N ASP A 80 -35.12 21.82 -7.05
CA ASP A 80 -35.94 22.40 -5.99
C ASP A 80 -35.02 22.81 -4.84
N LEU A 81 -34.72 24.10 -4.74
CA LEU A 81 -33.78 24.63 -3.74
C LEU A 81 -34.35 24.51 -2.33
N SER A 82 -35.65 24.47 -2.14
CA SER A 82 -36.27 24.30 -0.83
C SER A 82 -36.03 22.90 -0.29
N MET A 83 -36.23 21.90 -1.13
CA MET A 83 -35.95 20.50 -0.81
C MET A 83 -34.47 20.24 -0.59
N LEU A 84 -33.59 20.89 -1.36
CA LEU A 84 -32.15 20.81 -1.17
C LEU A 84 -31.73 21.38 0.20
N HIS A 85 -32.29 22.52 0.61
CA HIS A 85 -32.07 23.11 1.93
C HIS A 85 -32.61 22.21 3.07
N GLU A 86 -33.74 21.58 2.91
CA GLU A 86 -34.27 20.60 3.87
C GLU A 86 -33.30 19.42 4.04
N THR A 87 -32.80 18.90 2.91
CA THR A 87 -31.78 17.83 2.91
C THR A 87 -30.52 18.24 3.67
N VAL A 88 -30.05 19.46 3.46
CA VAL A 88 -28.85 20.00 4.14
C VAL A 88 -29.11 20.17 5.65
N GLN A 89 -30.29 20.63 6.05
CA GLN A 89 -30.66 20.76 7.47
C GLN A 89 -30.68 19.40 8.17
N ASP A 90 -31.27 18.39 7.52
CA ASP A 90 -31.31 17.02 8.03
C ASP A 90 -29.88 16.46 8.19
N LEU A 91 -29.05 16.64 7.16
CA LEU A 91 -27.65 16.24 7.21
C LEU A 91 -26.87 16.93 8.33
N VAL A 92 -27.05 18.25 8.50
CA VAL A 92 -26.40 19.01 9.58
C VAL A 92 -26.85 18.53 10.95
N ALA A 93 -28.12 18.20 11.13
CA ALA A 93 -28.65 17.68 12.39
C ALA A 93 -28.02 16.31 12.73
N GLU A 94 -27.91 15.41 11.76
CA GLU A 94 -27.26 14.11 11.95
C GLU A 94 -25.76 14.24 12.22
N LEU A 95 -25.06 15.09 11.47
CA LEU A 95 -23.64 15.34 11.68
C LEU A 95 -23.36 15.90 13.07
N ARG A 96 -24.18 16.84 13.56
CA ARG A 96 -24.04 17.41 14.92
C ARG A 96 -24.34 16.38 16.02
N SER A 97 -25.10 15.33 15.73
CA SER A 97 -25.36 14.24 16.68
C SER A 97 -24.25 13.16 16.68
N CYS A 98 -23.37 13.16 15.66
CA CYS A 98 -22.28 12.22 15.54
C CYS A 98 -21.16 12.56 16.54
N LYS A 99 -20.70 11.54 17.30
CA LYS A 99 -19.64 11.72 18.31
C LYS A 99 -18.28 12.08 17.71
N ASP A 100 -18.07 11.68 16.47
CA ASP A 100 -16.81 11.86 15.75
C ASP A 100 -16.66 13.27 15.16
N VAL A 101 -17.70 14.11 15.30
CA VAL A 101 -17.76 15.46 14.74
C VAL A 101 -17.64 16.49 15.85
N SER A 102 -16.58 17.32 15.78
CA SER A 102 -16.36 18.42 16.73
C SER A 102 -17.21 19.65 16.40
N ARG A 103 -17.33 19.98 15.11
CA ARG A 103 -18.07 21.15 14.65
C ARG A 103 -18.55 21.01 13.22
N VAL A 104 -19.71 21.59 12.90
CA VAL A 104 -20.24 21.72 11.55
C VAL A 104 -20.53 23.17 11.27
N ILE A 105 -19.97 23.71 10.17
CA ILE A 105 -20.33 25.01 9.59
C ILE A 105 -21.14 24.76 8.34
N GLY A 106 -22.34 25.31 8.29
CA GLY A 106 -23.27 25.22 7.17
C GLY A 106 -23.79 26.58 6.73
N PRO A 107 -24.69 26.62 5.77
CA PRO A 107 -25.30 27.86 5.31
C PRO A 107 -25.95 28.63 6.46
N GLY A 108 -25.59 29.91 6.57
CA GLY A 108 -26.03 30.79 7.66
C GLY A 108 -25.09 30.89 8.83
N ASP A 109 -24.08 30.01 8.96
CA ASP A 109 -23.01 30.15 9.93
C ASP A 109 -21.94 31.14 9.42
N PRO A 110 -21.23 31.86 10.31
CA PRO A 110 -20.10 32.68 9.91
C PRO A 110 -19.01 31.81 9.24
N SER A 111 -18.70 32.12 7.98
CA SER A 111 -17.70 31.39 7.21
C SER A 111 -16.82 32.36 6.41
N PRO A 112 -15.49 32.13 6.34
CA PRO A 112 -14.59 32.92 5.52
C PRO A 112 -14.75 32.69 4.01
N ILE A 113 -15.49 31.64 3.62
CA ILE A 113 -15.72 31.25 2.24
C ILE A 113 -17.23 31.17 1.96
N PRO A 114 -17.64 31.35 0.67
CA PRO A 114 -19.04 31.14 0.28
C PRO A 114 -19.37 29.63 0.38
N LEU A 115 -20.34 29.30 1.22
CA LEU A 115 -20.78 27.92 1.40
C LEU A 115 -21.87 27.49 0.41
N THR A 116 -22.33 28.38 -0.43
CA THR A 116 -23.38 28.11 -1.43
C THR A 116 -22.92 28.68 -2.78
N SER A 117 -23.10 27.90 -3.84
CA SER A 117 -22.82 28.36 -5.20
C SER A 117 -23.77 29.50 -5.60
N GLU A 118 -23.36 30.37 -6.54
CA GLU A 118 -24.17 31.48 -7.03
C GLU A 118 -25.55 31.03 -7.53
N ALA A 119 -25.63 29.88 -8.17
CA ALA A 119 -26.90 29.28 -8.63
C ALA A 119 -27.68 28.54 -7.54
N GLY A 120 -27.15 28.42 -6.33
CA GLY A 120 -27.81 27.78 -5.19
C GLY A 120 -27.92 26.24 -5.24
N HIS A 121 -27.44 25.61 -6.30
CA HIS A 121 -27.58 24.17 -6.50
C HIS A 121 -26.45 23.31 -5.87
N ARG A 122 -25.43 23.95 -5.29
CA ARG A 122 -24.36 23.31 -4.54
C ARG A 122 -24.20 24.00 -3.19
N ILE A 123 -24.11 23.20 -2.15
CA ILE A 123 -23.98 23.65 -0.76
C ILE A 123 -22.84 22.88 -0.12
N ILE A 124 -21.97 23.60 0.56
CA ILE A 124 -20.80 23.04 1.24
C ILE A 124 -21.04 23.07 2.74
N LEU A 125 -20.72 21.96 3.39
CA LEU A 125 -20.61 21.86 4.84
C LEU A 125 -19.16 21.63 5.19
N LEU A 126 -18.60 22.45 6.08
CA LEU A 126 -17.27 22.24 6.64
C LEU A 126 -17.42 21.50 7.97
N VAL A 127 -16.82 20.33 8.06
CA VAL A 127 -16.95 19.42 9.19
C VAL A 127 -15.58 19.23 9.82
N GLY A 128 -15.44 19.68 11.06
CA GLY A 128 -14.28 19.38 11.89
C GLY A 128 -14.46 18.04 12.57
N LEU A 129 -13.43 17.20 12.52
CA LEU A 129 -13.43 15.89 13.17
C LEU A 129 -12.81 15.98 14.54
N ASP A 130 -13.38 15.24 15.51
CA ASP A 130 -12.81 15.08 16.85
C ASP A 130 -11.80 13.93 16.86
N ALA A 131 -10.71 14.13 16.13
CA ALA A 131 -9.66 13.15 15.95
C ALA A 131 -8.35 13.62 16.60
N ALA A 132 -7.66 12.73 17.30
CA ALA A 132 -6.38 13.03 17.92
C ALA A 132 -5.25 13.13 16.89
N ASP A 133 -5.37 12.39 15.79
CA ASP A 133 -4.41 12.35 14.69
C ASP A 133 -5.07 12.03 13.34
N ALA A 134 -4.27 12.08 12.28
CA ALA A 134 -4.73 11.80 10.92
C ALA A 134 -5.26 10.36 10.74
N THR A 135 -4.76 9.41 11.52
CA THR A 135 -5.18 8.00 11.45
C THR A 135 -6.59 7.83 12.02
N GLU A 136 -6.85 8.47 13.17
CA GLU A 136 -8.18 8.47 13.77
C GLU A 136 -9.20 9.15 12.84
N ALA A 137 -8.81 10.28 12.23
CA ALA A 137 -9.64 10.95 11.22
C ALA A 137 -9.97 10.05 10.02
N LEU A 138 -9.02 9.24 9.56
CA LEU A 138 -9.26 8.24 8.50
C LEU A 138 -10.25 7.16 8.93
N ASN A 139 -10.16 6.69 10.17
CA ASN A 139 -11.04 5.65 10.70
C ASN A 139 -12.49 6.14 10.88
N MET A 140 -12.71 7.45 10.93
CA MET A 140 -14.06 8.06 10.97
C MET A 140 -14.74 8.14 9.58
N MET A 141 -13.98 8.02 8.49
CA MET A 141 -14.52 8.17 7.12
C MET A 141 -15.64 7.17 6.76
N PRO A 142 -15.54 5.88 7.13
CA PRO A 142 -16.65 4.94 6.87
C PRO A 142 -17.96 5.39 7.51
N THR A 143 -17.93 5.84 8.76
CA THR A 143 -19.12 6.31 9.52
C THR A 143 -19.73 7.53 8.85
N LEU A 144 -18.91 8.52 8.48
CA LEU A 144 -19.39 9.73 7.80
C LEU A 144 -20.03 9.41 6.44
N ARG A 145 -19.44 8.47 5.69
CA ARG A 145 -20.00 8.05 4.40
C ARG A 145 -21.28 7.24 4.52
N GLU A 146 -21.41 6.43 5.55
CA GLU A 146 -22.64 5.72 5.83
C GLU A 146 -23.76 6.70 6.18
N LEU A 147 -23.46 7.70 7.01
CA LEU A 147 -24.38 8.78 7.36
C LEU A 147 -24.80 9.57 6.10
N THR A 148 -23.87 10.03 5.29
CA THR A 148 -24.19 10.77 4.05
C THR A 148 -25.00 9.95 3.06
N ARG A 149 -24.72 8.65 2.94
CA ARG A 149 -25.51 7.72 2.11
C ARG A 149 -26.92 7.57 2.63
N SER A 150 -27.09 7.39 3.94
CA SER A 150 -28.42 7.24 4.53
C SER A 150 -29.30 8.47 4.28
N VAL A 151 -28.74 9.67 4.37
CA VAL A 151 -29.40 10.92 4.04
C VAL A 151 -29.70 11.00 2.54
N THR A 152 -28.73 10.64 1.69
CA THR A 152 -28.93 10.61 0.23
C THR A 152 -30.08 9.69 -0.15
N ASP A 153 -30.14 8.48 0.40
CA ASP A 153 -31.17 7.50 0.07
C ASP A 153 -32.60 7.96 0.52
N ARG A 154 -32.70 8.66 1.65
CA ARG A 154 -33.96 9.22 2.14
C ARG A 154 -34.48 10.36 1.27
N HIS A 155 -33.60 11.18 0.72
CA HIS A 155 -33.98 12.38 -0.02
C HIS A 155 -33.91 12.22 -1.54
N ARG A 156 -33.35 11.11 -2.05
CA ARG A 156 -33.12 10.86 -3.49
C ARG A 156 -34.36 10.94 -4.36
N GLU A 157 -35.49 10.50 -3.84
CA GLU A 157 -36.77 10.57 -4.57
C GLU A 157 -37.37 11.99 -4.59
N ARG A 158 -37.03 12.83 -3.60
CA ARG A 158 -37.55 14.20 -3.46
C ARG A 158 -36.66 15.23 -4.18
N VAL A 159 -35.36 15.02 -4.17
CA VAL A 159 -34.36 15.91 -4.82
C VAL A 159 -33.79 15.21 -6.04
N ALA A 160 -34.24 15.62 -7.22
CA ALA A 160 -33.80 15.05 -8.47
C ALA A 160 -32.29 15.33 -8.66
N GLY A 161 -31.51 14.27 -8.97
CA GLY A 161 -30.09 14.38 -9.19
C GLY A 161 -29.28 14.75 -7.94
N LEU A 162 -29.78 14.40 -6.73
CA LEU A 162 -29.07 14.61 -5.47
C LEU A 162 -27.79 13.80 -5.44
N GLU A 163 -26.68 14.47 -5.16
CA GLU A 163 -25.37 13.88 -4.89
C GLU A 163 -24.77 14.53 -3.65
N ILE A 164 -24.31 13.70 -2.70
CA ILE A 164 -23.62 14.15 -1.49
C ILE A 164 -22.23 13.51 -1.52
N ALA A 165 -21.19 14.32 -1.68
CA ALA A 165 -19.82 13.89 -1.75
C ALA A 165 -19.03 14.32 -0.52
N VAL A 166 -18.25 13.41 0.06
CA VAL A 166 -17.37 13.67 1.20
C VAL A 166 -15.93 13.82 0.70
N THR A 167 -15.31 14.98 0.93
CA THR A 167 -13.97 15.29 0.47
C THR A 167 -13.13 15.98 1.56
N GLY A 168 -11.87 16.23 1.29
CA GLY A 168 -10.87 16.72 2.24
C GLY A 168 -9.75 15.70 2.41
N MET A 169 -8.62 16.11 3.01
CA MET A 169 -7.45 15.23 3.11
C MET A 169 -7.75 13.85 3.72
N PRO A 170 -8.52 13.75 4.83
CA PRO A 170 -8.88 12.43 5.36
C PRO A 170 -9.67 11.57 4.38
N ALA A 171 -10.64 12.16 3.67
CA ALA A 171 -11.46 11.43 2.70
C ALA A 171 -10.67 10.99 1.47
N VAL A 172 -9.82 11.86 0.93
CA VAL A 172 -8.94 11.54 -0.22
C VAL A 172 -7.97 10.42 0.15
N THR A 173 -7.32 10.53 1.29
CA THR A 173 -6.36 9.51 1.76
C THR A 173 -7.06 8.17 2.00
N PHE A 174 -8.25 8.20 2.59
CA PHE A 174 -9.06 6.99 2.77
C PHE A 174 -9.39 6.30 1.44
N ASP A 175 -9.80 7.08 0.43
CA ASP A 175 -10.10 6.53 -0.90
C ASP A 175 -8.89 5.95 -1.58
N ILE A 176 -7.76 6.67 -1.58
CA ILE A 176 -6.51 6.20 -2.15
C ILE A 176 -6.10 4.87 -1.52
N ASN A 177 -6.13 4.78 -0.18
CA ASN A 177 -5.75 3.58 0.54
C ASN A 177 -6.66 2.40 0.21
N ARG A 178 -7.96 2.62 0.24
CA ARG A 178 -8.96 1.59 -0.06
C ARG A 178 -8.84 1.10 -1.50
N HIS A 179 -8.76 2.02 -2.46
CA HIS A 179 -8.64 1.66 -3.87
C HIS A 179 -7.29 1.01 -4.18
N SER A 180 -6.19 1.50 -3.60
CA SER A 180 -4.87 0.87 -3.76
C SER A 180 -4.84 -0.56 -3.23
N SER A 181 -5.46 -0.82 -2.07
CA SER A 181 -5.58 -2.17 -1.50
C SER A 181 -6.46 -3.07 -2.36
N ASP A 182 -7.62 -2.56 -2.80
CA ASP A 182 -8.56 -3.29 -3.66
C ASP A 182 -7.92 -3.62 -5.02
N ASP A 183 -7.21 -2.67 -5.63
CA ASP A 183 -6.55 -2.85 -6.92
C ASP A 183 -5.38 -3.83 -6.82
N THR A 184 -4.59 -3.77 -5.74
CA THR A 184 -3.54 -4.75 -5.46
C THR A 184 -4.13 -6.15 -5.34
N SER A 185 -5.18 -6.33 -4.54
CA SER A 185 -5.84 -7.62 -4.37
C SER A 185 -6.46 -8.15 -5.66
N ARG A 186 -7.07 -7.28 -6.47
CA ARG A 186 -7.61 -7.65 -7.80
C ARG A 186 -6.50 -8.01 -8.79
N ALA A 187 -5.39 -7.25 -8.79
CA ALA A 187 -4.24 -7.52 -9.64
C ALA A 187 -3.61 -8.87 -9.28
N GLU A 188 -3.39 -9.13 -8.00
CA GLU A 188 -2.90 -10.43 -7.50
C GLU A 188 -3.82 -11.57 -7.89
N GLY A 189 -5.13 -11.42 -7.68
CA GLY A 189 -6.12 -12.42 -8.07
C GLY A 189 -6.14 -12.72 -9.57
N ARG A 190 -5.92 -11.71 -10.43
CA ARG A 190 -5.85 -11.89 -11.90
C ARG A 190 -4.51 -12.47 -12.34
N LEU A 191 -3.42 -12.10 -11.69
CA LEU A 191 -2.08 -12.55 -12.05
C LEU A 191 -1.77 -13.93 -11.48
N LEU A 192 -2.40 -14.35 -10.39
CA LEU A 192 -2.16 -15.63 -9.74
C LEU A 192 -2.32 -16.82 -10.71
N PRO A 193 -3.38 -16.94 -11.53
CA PRO A 193 -3.50 -18.03 -12.51
C PRO A 193 -2.37 -18.03 -13.53
N VAL A 194 -1.95 -16.84 -14.01
CA VAL A 194 -0.82 -16.69 -14.93
C VAL A 194 0.47 -17.14 -14.27
N THR A 195 0.69 -16.72 -13.04
CA THR A 195 1.87 -17.12 -12.24
C THR A 195 1.90 -18.62 -12.03
N VAL A 196 0.78 -19.23 -11.66
CA VAL A 196 0.66 -20.71 -11.53
C VAL A 196 0.99 -21.41 -12.87
N LEU A 197 0.48 -20.90 -13.97
CA LEU A 197 0.75 -21.47 -15.30
C LEU A 197 2.23 -21.35 -15.68
N VAL A 198 2.85 -20.18 -15.43
CA VAL A 198 4.29 -19.97 -15.65
C VAL A 198 5.11 -20.91 -14.77
N LEU A 199 4.76 -21.04 -13.48
CA LEU A 199 5.43 -21.94 -12.56
C LEU A 199 5.25 -23.42 -12.96
N LEU A 200 4.07 -23.81 -13.41
CA LEU A 200 3.84 -25.15 -13.95
C LEU A 200 4.74 -25.43 -15.15
N PHE A 201 4.87 -24.47 -16.05
CA PHE A 201 5.75 -24.58 -17.20
C PHE A 201 7.24 -24.61 -16.80
N ALA A 202 7.66 -23.74 -15.90
CA ALA A 202 9.05 -23.65 -15.44
C ALA A 202 9.48 -24.88 -14.64
N PHE A 203 8.62 -25.36 -13.76
CA PHE A 203 8.92 -26.53 -12.90
C PHE A 203 8.51 -27.88 -13.50
N GLY A 204 7.62 -27.89 -14.48
CA GLY A 204 7.17 -29.10 -15.11
C GLY A 204 6.30 -30.02 -14.22
N GLY A 205 5.98 -29.64 -12.99
CA GLY A 205 5.21 -30.45 -12.07
C GLY A 205 4.35 -29.61 -11.12
N LEU A 206 3.14 -30.09 -10.81
CA LEU A 206 2.19 -29.38 -9.97
C LEU A 206 2.73 -29.20 -8.53
N VAL A 207 3.33 -30.24 -7.98
CA VAL A 207 3.92 -30.21 -6.63
C VAL A 207 5.08 -29.21 -6.59
N ALA A 208 5.97 -29.27 -7.60
CA ALA A 208 7.11 -28.35 -7.68
C ALA A 208 6.68 -26.88 -7.85
N ALA A 209 5.61 -26.62 -8.60
CA ALA A 209 5.06 -25.28 -8.79
C ALA A 209 4.35 -24.75 -7.52
N GLY A 210 3.80 -25.64 -6.69
CA GLY A 210 3.15 -25.26 -5.43
C GLY A 210 4.11 -24.81 -4.34
N LEU A 211 5.36 -25.32 -4.32
CA LEU A 211 6.35 -24.98 -3.30
C LEU A 211 6.72 -23.48 -3.27
N PRO A 212 7.00 -22.82 -4.41
CA PRO A 212 7.27 -21.38 -4.46
C PRO A 212 6.11 -20.52 -3.94
N LEU A 213 4.88 -20.90 -4.30
CA LEU A 213 3.69 -20.19 -3.84
C LEU A 213 3.51 -20.32 -2.32
N LEU A 214 3.75 -21.51 -1.77
CA LEU A 214 3.70 -21.73 -0.33
C LEU A 214 4.74 -20.88 0.42
N VAL A 215 5.96 -20.77 -0.11
CA VAL A 215 7.00 -19.94 0.49
C VAL A 215 6.63 -18.45 0.36
N GLY A 216 6.17 -18.00 -0.81
CA GLY A 216 5.79 -16.61 -1.05
C GLY A 216 4.62 -16.16 -0.18
N PHE A 217 3.49 -16.87 -0.22
CA PHE A 217 2.33 -16.56 0.61
C PHE A 217 2.62 -16.71 2.10
N GLY A 218 3.40 -17.73 2.47
CA GLY A 218 3.82 -17.94 3.86
C GLY A 218 4.68 -16.79 4.37
N ALA A 219 5.65 -16.33 3.59
CA ALA A 219 6.50 -15.20 3.94
C ALA A 219 5.69 -13.90 4.08
N THR A 220 4.78 -13.64 3.13
CA THR A 220 3.86 -12.49 3.20
C THR A 220 2.98 -12.54 4.44
N GLY A 221 2.30 -13.67 4.68
CA GLY A 221 1.40 -13.82 5.82
C GLY A 221 2.11 -13.66 7.17
N ILE A 222 3.31 -14.25 7.32
CA ILE A 222 4.12 -14.12 8.54
C ILE A 222 4.57 -12.67 8.72
N THR A 223 5.00 -11.99 7.64
CA THR A 223 5.41 -10.59 7.70
C THR A 223 4.26 -9.68 8.11
N LEU A 224 3.07 -9.87 7.57
CA LEU A 224 1.89 -9.10 7.95
C LEU A 224 1.47 -9.37 9.40
N GLY A 225 1.58 -10.62 9.86
CA GLY A 225 1.36 -10.96 11.28
C GLY A 225 2.37 -10.27 12.21
N ILE A 226 3.65 -10.21 11.83
CA ILE A 226 4.68 -9.48 12.58
C ILE A 226 4.38 -7.96 12.53
N ALA A 227 4.01 -7.42 11.37
CA ALA A 227 3.64 -6.02 11.20
C ALA A 227 2.44 -5.63 12.09
N PHE A 228 1.42 -6.49 12.20
CA PHE A 228 0.28 -6.30 13.10
C PHE A 228 0.72 -6.16 14.57
N VAL A 229 1.68 -6.97 15.01
CA VAL A 229 2.23 -6.89 16.37
C VAL A 229 3.07 -5.63 16.54
N LEU A 230 3.94 -5.31 15.57
CA LEU A 230 4.81 -4.12 15.61
C LEU A 230 4.03 -2.81 15.57
N ALA A 231 2.89 -2.77 14.87
CA ALA A 231 2.02 -1.61 14.78
C ALA A 231 1.47 -1.13 16.13
N ARG A 232 1.58 -1.94 17.20
CA ARG A 232 1.23 -1.54 18.56
C ARG A 232 2.27 -0.62 19.21
N TRP A 233 3.49 -0.59 18.70
CA TRP A 233 4.60 0.21 19.26
C TRP A 233 5.20 1.17 18.24
N LEU A 234 4.99 0.92 16.96
CA LEU A 234 5.52 1.71 15.84
C LEU A 234 4.40 2.10 14.92
N GLU A 235 4.32 3.36 14.57
CA GLU A 235 3.46 3.80 13.47
C GLU A 235 3.98 3.18 12.16
N LEU A 236 3.12 2.42 11.50
CA LEU A 236 3.41 1.77 10.22
C LEU A 236 2.36 2.18 9.19
N SER A 237 2.83 2.56 8.01
CA SER A 237 1.97 2.91 6.87
C SER A 237 1.46 1.65 6.15
N ILE A 238 0.31 1.78 5.47
CA ILE A 238 -0.29 0.74 4.63
C ILE A 238 0.67 0.18 3.56
N TYR A 239 1.70 0.93 3.18
CA TYR A 239 2.72 0.48 2.24
C TYR A 239 3.50 -0.76 2.72
N VAL A 240 3.53 -1.05 4.03
CA VAL A 240 4.05 -2.33 4.55
C VAL A 240 3.34 -3.51 3.90
N GLN A 241 2.01 -3.46 3.80
CA GLN A 241 1.21 -4.53 3.21
C GLN A 241 1.52 -4.71 1.71
N ASN A 242 1.54 -3.62 0.95
CA ASN A 242 1.80 -3.66 -0.48
C ASN A 242 3.19 -4.24 -0.77
N VAL A 243 4.21 -3.77 -0.04
CA VAL A 243 5.60 -4.22 -0.20
C VAL A 243 5.77 -5.67 0.25
N ALA A 244 5.18 -6.06 1.39
CA ALA A 244 5.26 -7.43 1.87
C ALA A 244 4.63 -8.41 0.89
N SER A 245 3.48 -8.06 0.28
CA SER A 245 2.81 -8.89 -0.71
C SER A 245 3.64 -9.03 -1.99
N MET A 246 4.02 -7.90 -2.60
CA MET A 246 4.75 -7.91 -3.87
C MET A 246 6.14 -8.57 -3.76
N ILE A 247 6.94 -8.16 -2.76
CA ILE A 247 8.30 -8.70 -2.57
C ILE A 247 8.24 -10.13 -2.04
N GLY A 248 7.31 -10.44 -1.13
CA GLY A 248 7.19 -11.78 -0.57
C GLY A 248 6.92 -12.85 -1.61
N LEU A 249 5.98 -12.58 -2.54
CA LEU A 249 5.73 -13.48 -3.67
C LEU A 249 6.92 -13.56 -4.61
N ALA A 250 7.50 -12.42 -5.02
CA ALA A 250 8.61 -12.39 -5.97
C ALA A 250 9.83 -13.15 -5.42
N VAL A 251 10.32 -12.77 -4.24
CA VAL A 251 11.51 -13.36 -3.61
C VAL A 251 11.25 -14.82 -3.21
N GLY A 252 10.04 -15.13 -2.72
CA GLY A 252 9.65 -16.49 -2.39
C GLY A 252 9.69 -17.43 -3.60
N ILE A 253 9.23 -16.95 -4.76
CA ILE A 253 9.28 -17.70 -6.02
C ILE A 253 10.72 -17.87 -6.50
N ASP A 254 11.51 -16.80 -6.55
CA ASP A 254 12.87 -16.81 -7.09
C ASP A 254 13.79 -17.71 -6.26
N TYR A 255 13.77 -17.62 -4.94
CA TYR A 255 14.60 -18.45 -4.08
C TYR A 255 14.17 -19.92 -4.12
N SER A 256 12.87 -20.16 -4.21
CA SER A 256 12.35 -21.53 -4.36
C SER A 256 12.73 -22.14 -5.71
N LEU A 257 12.72 -21.35 -6.80
CA LEU A 257 13.14 -21.80 -8.13
C LEU A 257 14.59 -22.29 -8.08
N LEU A 258 15.49 -21.49 -7.51
CA LEU A 258 16.89 -21.82 -7.39
C LEU A 258 17.11 -23.10 -6.57
N MET A 259 16.44 -23.22 -5.41
CA MET A 259 16.55 -24.38 -4.54
C MET A 259 16.01 -25.66 -5.18
N VAL A 260 14.85 -25.61 -5.78
CA VAL A 260 14.21 -26.77 -6.42
C VAL A 260 15.05 -27.24 -7.61
N HIS A 261 15.56 -26.30 -8.42
CA HIS A 261 16.40 -26.65 -9.56
C HIS A 261 17.71 -27.32 -9.12
N ARG A 262 18.40 -26.80 -8.13
CA ARG A 262 19.63 -27.38 -7.59
C ARG A 262 19.39 -28.72 -6.91
N PHE A 263 18.32 -28.84 -6.16
CA PHE A 263 17.93 -30.13 -5.56
C PHE A 263 17.71 -31.21 -6.60
N ARG A 264 17.02 -30.90 -7.74
CA ARG A 264 16.84 -31.86 -8.82
C ARG A 264 18.17 -32.31 -9.45
N GLN A 265 19.09 -31.37 -9.68
CA GLN A 265 20.41 -31.70 -10.21
C GLN A 265 21.20 -32.60 -9.26
N ALA A 266 21.29 -32.23 -7.99
CA ALA A 266 22.00 -33.00 -6.98
C ALA A 266 21.36 -34.37 -6.73
N TRP A 267 20.03 -34.44 -6.76
CA TRP A 267 19.31 -35.71 -6.59
C TRP A 267 19.53 -36.66 -7.77
N GLN A 268 19.57 -36.18 -9.00
CA GLN A 268 19.92 -36.98 -10.20
C GLN A 268 21.33 -37.54 -10.14
N GLN A 269 22.28 -36.80 -9.55
CA GLN A 269 23.67 -37.22 -9.44
C GLN A 269 23.89 -38.26 -8.31
N HIS A 270 23.22 -38.09 -7.17
CA HIS A 270 23.50 -38.87 -5.98
C HIS A 270 22.49 -39.98 -5.69
N GLY A 271 21.26 -39.88 -6.20
CA GLY A 271 20.17 -40.79 -5.87
C GLY A 271 19.80 -40.82 -4.39
N ASN A 272 20.38 -39.92 -3.59
CA ASN A 272 20.19 -39.83 -2.14
C ASN A 272 19.70 -38.45 -1.73
N THR A 273 18.54 -38.38 -1.10
CA THR A 273 17.89 -37.12 -0.74
C THR A 273 18.69 -36.30 0.27
N GLU A 274 19.32 -36.94 1.26
CA GLU A 274 20.10 -36.24 2.31
C GLU A 274 21.32 -35.54 1.69
N ARG A 275 22.07 -36.25 0.86
CA ARG A 275 23.22 -35.68 0.14
C ARG A 275 22.79 -34.57 -0.81
N ALA A 276 21.68 -34.77 -1.54
CA ALA A 276 21.17 -33.78 -2.44
C ALA A 276 20.78 -32.48 -1.73
N ILE A 277 20.16 -32.56 -0.54
CA ILE A 277 19.83 -31.38 0.25
C ILE A 277 21.07 -30.70 0.80
N ALA A 278 22.05 -31.46 1.30
CA ALA A 278 23.30 -30.90 1.78
C ALA A 278 24.02 -30.10 0.70
N GLU A 279 24.16 -30.66 -0.52
CA GLU A 279 24.77 -29.99 -1.67
C GLU A 279 23.94 -28.76 -2.13
N THR A 280 22.63 -28.88 -2.13
CA THR A 280 21.74 -27.78 -2.50
C THR A 280 21.93 -26.58 -1.57
N LEU A 281 22.02 -26.82 -0.25
CA LEU A 281 22.26 -25.77 0.73
C LEU A 281 23.67 -25.18 0.63
N ASP A 282 24.66 -26.00 0.31
CA ASP A 282 26.05 -25.51 0.12
C ASP A 282 26.23 -24.68 -1.15
N THR A 283 25.35 -24.82 -2.13
CA THR A 283 25.40 -24.05 -3.39
C THR A 283 24.33 -22.98 -3.45
N ALA A 284 23.08 -23.36 -3.67
CA ALA A 284 21.94 -22.44 -3.77
C ALA A 284 21.65 -21.73 -2.45
N GLY A 285 21.79 -22.45 -1.31
CA GLY A 285 21.58 -21.84 0.00
C GLY A 285 22.54 -20.70 0.31
N VAL A 286 23.82 -20.83 -0.06
CA VAL A 286 24.83 -19.78 0.08
C VAL A 286 24.45 -18.58 -0.81
N ALA A 287 24.10 -18.83 -2.07
CA ALA A 287 23.71 -17.77 -3.01
C ALA A 287 22.46 -17.00 -2.50
N ILE A 288 21.45 -17.70 -2.01
CA ILE A 288 20.24 -17.11 -1.43
C ILE A 288 20.56 -16.27 -0.20
N THR A 289 21.48 -16.75 0.67
CA THR A 289 21.88 -16.01 1.87
C THR A 289 22.53 -14.68 1.52
N PHE A 290 23.50 -14.69 0.59
CA PHE A 290 24.16 -13.45 0.17
C PHE A 290 23.23 -12.51 -0.58
N SER A 291 22.42 -13.02 -1.50
CA SER A 291 21.42 -12.22 -2.22
C SER A 291 20.39 -11.62 -1.27
N GLY A 292 19.84 -12.44 -0.38
CA GLY A 292 18.86 -11.99 0.61
C GLY A 292 19.43 -10.95 1.58
N LEU A 293 20.68 -11.15 2.04
CA LEU A 293 21.35 -10.18 2.89
C LEU A 293 21.56 -8.84 2.18
N THR A 294 21.97 -8.87 0.90
CA THR A 294 22.13 -7.65 0.10
C THR A 294 20.83 -6.87 -0.02
N VAL A 295 19.73 -7.57 -0.34
CA VAL A 295 18.39 -6.95 -0.43
C VAL A 295 17.94 -6.45 0.93
N ALA A 296 18.15 -7.23 2.00
CA ALA A 296 17.79 -6.86 3.36
C ALA A 296 18.54 -5.60 3.84
N ILE A 297 19.82 -5.45 3.50
CA ILE A 297 20.60 -4.23 3.80
C ILE A 297 20.04 -3.04 3.03
N GLY A 298 19.76 -3.19 1.73
CA GLY A 298 19.19 -2.11 0.91
C GLY A 298 17.83 -1.61 1.43
N LEU A 299 16.92 -2.53 1.71
CA LEU A 299 15.59 -2.19 2.27
C LEU A 299 15.70 -1.71 3.72
N GLY A 300 16.61 -2.32 4.51
CA GLY A 300 16.89 -1.92 5.88
C GLY A 300 17.40 -0.48 5.99
N ALA A 301 18.16 0.00 5.00
CA ALA A 301 18.60 1.40 4.96
C ALA A 301 17.42 2.38 4.90
N MET A 302 16.33 2.03 4.21
CA MET A 302 15.11 2.83 4.16
C MET A 302 14.40 2.91 5.52
N ALA A 303 14.59 1.92 6.40
CA ALA A 303 13.99 1.93 7.74
C ALA A 303 14.51 3.07 8.64
N PHE A 304 15.64 3.68 8.29
CA PHE A 304 16.22 4.82 9.02
C PHE A 304 15.80 6.17 8.45
N THR A 305 14.95 6.22 7.43
CA THR A 305 14.44 7.50 6.91
C THR A 305 13.42 8.10 7.87
N PRO A 306 13.37 9.45 7.99
CA PRO A 306 12.40 10.12 8.85
C PRO A 306 10.96 10.05 8.32
N LEU A 307 10.77 9.79 7.01
CA LEU A 307 9.47 9.67 6.38
C LEU A 307 8.80 8.34 6.76
N LEU A 308 7.59 8.39 7.32
CA LEU A 308 6.84 7.22 7.77
C LEU A 308 6.67 6.18 6.66
N ASP A 309 6.30 6.63 5.46
CA ASP A 309 6.04 5.73 4.33
C ASP A 309 7.31 5.01 3.89
N SER A 310 8.42 5.74 3.71
CA SER A 310 9.71 5.15 3.34
C SER A 310 10.23 4.20 4.41
N ARG A 311 10.12 4.58 5.70
CA ARG A 311 10.48 3.72 6.83
C ARG A 311 9.65 2.45 6.85
N SER A 312 8.35 2.57 6.59
CA SER A 312 7.41 1.43 6.58
C SER A 312 7.69 0.48 5.42
N VAL A 313 7.97 1.00 4.22
CA VAL A 313 8.45 0.23 3.07
C VAL A 313 9.73 -0.51 3.40
N GLY A 314 10.70 0.18 4.02
CA GLY A 314 11.97 -0.41 4.44
C GLY A 314 11.80 -1.54 5.44
N LEU A 315 11.00 -1.33 6.48
CA LEU A 315 10.73 -2.34 7.51
C LEU A 315 9.95 -3.53 6.96
N GLY A 316 8.89 -3.28 6.20
CA GLY A 316 8.09 -4.35 5.58
C GLY A 316 8.90 -5.19 4.61
N GLY A 317 9.69 -4.53 3.76
CA GLY A 317 10.58 -5.19 2.82
C GLY A 317 11.71 -5.98 3.50
N LEU A 318 12.35 -5.41 4.51
CA LEU A 318 13.35 -6.10 5.32
C LEU A 318 12.77 -7.39 5.95
N LEU A 319 11.64 -7.26 6.61
CA LEU A 319 10.99 -8.37 7.30
C LEU A 319 10.62 -9.50 6.33
N VAL A 320 9.97 -9.15 5.20
CA VAL A 320 9.53 -10.18 4.24
C VAL A 320 10.70 -10.90 3.60
N VAL A 321 11.80 -10.19 3.29
CA VAL A 321 13.00 -10.82 2.74
C VAL A 321 13.66 -11.76 3.74
N VAL A 322 13.80 -11.33 4.99
CA VAL A 322 14.36 -12.18 6.06
C VAL A 322 13.51 -13.44 6.25
N VAL A 323 12.18 -13.29 6.33
CA VAL A 323 11.28 -14.45 6.48
C VAL A 323 11.36 -15.37 5.25
N ALA A 324 11.36 -14.82 4.03
CA ALA A 324 11.45 -15.59 2.79
C ALA A 324 12.77 -16.38 2.71
N VAL A 325 13.90 -15.76 3.07
CA VAL A 325 15.21 -16.42 3.14
C VAL A 325 15.19 -17.55 4.16
N LEU A 326 14.68 -17.31 5.37
CA LEU A 326 14.58 -18.34 6.40
C LEU A 326 13.69 -19.52 5.97
N MET A 327 12.55 -19.25 5.34
CA MET A 327 11.69 -20.29 4.77
C MET A 327 12.37 -21.06 3.63
N ALA A 328 13.06 -20.34 2.72
CA ALA A 328 13.79 -20.99 1.63
C ALA A 328 14.94 -21.87 2.12
N LEU A 329 15.61 -21.49 3.21
CA LEU A 329 16.74 -22.25 3.78
C LEU A 329 16.34 -23.36 4.75
N THR A 330 15.10 -23.35 5.26
CA THR A 330 14.68 -24.32 6.29
C THR A 330 13.41 -25.09 5.87
N LEU A 331 12.29 -24.41 5.65
CA LEU A 331 11.01 -25.04 5.27
C LEU A 331 11.14 -25.79 3.94
N LEU A 332 11.69 -25.11 2.92
CA LEU A 332 11.76 -25.68 1.59
C LEU A 332 12.65 -26.94 1.54
N PRO A 333 13.87 -26.99 2.11
CA PRO A 333 14.64 -28.24 2.22
C PRO A 333 13.93 -29.34 3.00
N ALA A 334 13.20 -29.00 4.07
CA ALA A 334 12.39 -29.97 4.80
C ALA A 334 11.29 -30.60 3.94
N LEU A 335 10.57 -29.78 3.17
CA LEU A 335 9.55 -30.23 2.22
C LEU A 335 10.17 -31.05 1.07
N LEU A 336 11.30 -30.61 0.52
CA LEU A 336 12.02 -31.35 -0.51
C LEU A 336 12.50 -32.71 0.00
N SER A 337 12.93 -32.79 1.29
CA SER A 337 13.31 -34.06 1.89
C SER A 337 12.13 -35.03 2.05
N TRP A 338 10.93 -34.51 2.24
CA TRP A 338 9.71 -35.32 2.38
C TRP A 338 9.19 -35.79 1.04
N LEU A 339 9.19 -34.90 0.05
CA LEU A 339 8.67 -35.17 -1.30
C LEU A 339 9.63 -36.02 -2.12
N GLY A 340 10.94 -35.83 -1.98
CA GLY A 340 11.96 -36.55 -2.73
C GLY A 340 11.64 -36.57 -4.23
N PRO A 341 11.64 -37.77 -4.88
CA PRO A 341 11.34 -37.89 -6.30
C PRO A 341 9.87 -37.61 -6.69
N ARG A 342 8.96 -37.46 -5.69
CA ARG A 342 7.55 -37.12 -5.94
C ARG A 342 7.35 -35.63 -6.32
N ILE A 343 8.39 -34.82 -6.25
CA ILE A 343 8.37 -33.42 -6.65
C ILE A 343 7.94 -33.27 -8.12
N ASP A 344 8.22 -34.25 -8.97
CA ASP A 344 7.87 -34.25 -10.39
C ASP A 344 6.49 -34.87 -10.68
N ALA A 345 5.64 -35.03 -9.68
CA ALA A 345 4.29 -35.53 -9.87
C ALA A 345 3.35 -34.44 -10.45
N PRO A 346 2.44 -34.82 -11.37
CA PRO A 346 2.34 -36.09 -12.06
C PRO A 346 3.37 -36.25 -13.20
N ARG A 347 4.12 -37.32 -13.20
CA ARG A 347 5.23 -37.59 -14.13
C ARG A 347 4.88 -37.42 -15.60
N ARG A 348 3.65 -37.74 -16.02
CA ARG A 348 3.21 -37.61 -17.42
C ARG A 348 3.23 -36.13 -17.89
N LEU A 349 2.78 -35.22 -17.03
CA LEU A 349 2.78 -33.79 -17.34
C LEU A 349 4.23 -33.24 -17.32
N SER A 350 5.01 -33.63 -16.34
CA SER A 350 6.41 -33.24 -16.21
C SER A 350 7.24 -33.66 -17.41
N THR A 351 7.13 -34.91 -17.84
CA THR A 351 7.89 -35.41 -19.01
C THR A 351 7.46 -34.74 -20.33
N TRP A 352 6.19 -34.39 -20.46
CA TRP A 352 5.71 -33.66 -21.65
C TRP A 352 6.26 -32.22 -21.68
N ILE A 353 6.17 -31.49 -20.59
CA ILE A 353 6.66 -30.10 -20.48
C ILE A 353 8.19 -30.06 -20.66
N LEU A 354 8.93 -30.93 -19.98
CA LEU A 354 10.40 -30.97 -20.04
C LEU A 354 10.89 -31.35 -21.46
N ARG A 355 10.21 -32.27 -22.14
CA ARG A 355 10.53 -32.60 -23.57
C ARG A 355 10.27 -31.43 -24.51
N GLN A 356 9.27 -30.57 -24.18
CA GLN A 356 8.99 -29.37 -24.94
C GLN A 356 10.03 -28.27 -24.67
N ALA A 357 10.50 -28.20 -23.44
CA ALA A 357 11.56 -27.26 -23.02
C ALA A 357 12.94 -27.66 -23.59
N ASP A 358 13.21 -28.97 -23.72
CA ASP A 358 14.47 -29.48 -24.26
C ASP A 358 14.63 -29.21 -25.78
N ARG A 359 13.53 -28.90 -26.48
CA ARG A 359 13.55 -28.33 -27.86
C ARG A 359 13.81 -26.82 -27.84
N SER A 360 14.67 -26.37 -26.94
CA SER A 360 14.91 -24.97 -26.65
C SER A 360 15.45 -24.22 -27.88
N ARG A 361 14.64 -23.29 -28.39
CA ARG A 361 15.06 -22.27 -29.36
C ARG A 361 16.00 -21.22 -28.73
N TRP A 362 16.30 -21.34 -27.44
CA TRP A 362 17.15 -20.41 -26.70
C TRP A 362 18.64 -20.57 -27.05
N GLU A 363 19.07 -21.79 -27.35
CA GLU A 363 20.48 -22.07 -27.61
C GLU A 363 21.03 -21.28 -28.80
N PRO A 364 20.38 -21.26 -30.00
CA PRO A 364 20.88 -20.44 -31.11
C PRO A 364 20.82 -18.95 -30.83
N TRP A 365 19.81 -18.49 -30.02
CA TRP A 365 19.70 -17.09 -29.62
C TRP A 365 20.84 -16.70 -28.66
N ILE A 366 21.13 -17.53 -27.66
CA ILE A 366 22.23 -17.33 -26.72
C ILE A 366 23.58 -17.35 -27.46
N ARG A 367 23.79 -18.28 -28.38
CA ARG A 367 24.99 -18.32 -29.22
C ARG A 367 25.13 -17.05 -30.04
N GLY A 368 24.08 -16.55 -30.64
CA GLY A 368 24.08 -15.30 -31.40
C GLY A 368 24.49 -14.08 -30.56
N ILE A 369 24.12 -14.05 -29.26
CA ILE A 369 24.56 -13.01 -28.30
C ILE A 369 26.04 -13.20 -27.98
N LEU A 370 26.48 -14.42 -27.68
CA LEU A 370 27.87 -14.74 -27.32
C LEU A 370 28.83 -14.50 -28.48
N ASP A 371 28.41 -14.76 -29.73
CA ASP A 371 29.24 -14.51 -30.93
C ASP A 371 29.47 -13.03 -31.19
N ARG A 372 28.56 -12.14 -30.70
CA ARG A 372 28.64 -10.69 -30.94
C ARG A 372 28.26 -9.88 -29.69
N PRO A 373 28.99 -10.03 -28.56
CA PRO A 373 28.60 -9.49 -27.28
C PRO A 373 28.51 -7.95 -27.26
N LEU A 374 29.42 -7.27 -27.97
CA LEU A 374 29.40 -5.81 -28.05
C LEU A 374 28.17 -5.27 -28.78
N ARG A 375 27.73 -5.94 -29.86
CA ARG A 375 26.49 -5.56 -30.58
C ARG A 375 25.26 -5.78 -29.72
N ALA A 376 25.20 -6.90 -29.01
CA ALA A 376 24.11 -7.18 -28.09
C ALA A 376 24.06 -6.14 -26.96
N ALA A 377 25.21 -5.80 -26.36
CA ALA A 377 25.29 -4.78 -25.32
C ALA A 377 24.88 -3.38 -25.83
N LEU A 378 25.34 -2.96 -27.02
CA LEU A 378 24.98 -1.67 -27.60
C LEU A 378 23.49 -1.59 -27.96
N LEU A 379 22.91 -2.66 -28.50
CA LEU A 379 21.47 -2.72 -28.78
C LEU A 379 20.64 -2.67 -27.51
N SER A 380 21.04 -3.41 -26.47
CA SER A 380 20.35 -3.38 -25.17
C SER A 380 20.46 -2.01 -24.51
N LEU A 381 21.66 -1.40 -24.55
CA LEU A 381 21.88 -0.05 -24.02
C LEU A 381 21.06 1.00 -24.82
N GLY A 382 21.06 0.91 -26.15
CA GLY A 382 20.26 1.81 -26.99
C GLY A 382 18.76 1.69 -26.71
N LEU A 383 18.25 0.46 -26.52
CA LEU A 383 16.87 0.22 -26.14
C LEU A 383 16.57 0.83 -24.74
N LEU A 384 17.42 0.59 -23.76
CA LEU A 384 17.23 1.14 -22.40
C LEU A 384 17.27 2.67 -22.41
N LEU A 385 18.21 3.28 -23.12
CA LEU A 385 18.29 4.74 -23.25
C LEU A 385 17.10 5.32 -24.00
N GLY A 386 16.59 4.62 -25.03
CA GLY A 386 15.39 5.00 -25.75
C GLY A 386 14.13 4.95 -24.85
N LEU A 387 14.00 3.91 -24.03
CA LEU A 387 12.93 3.80 -23.04
C LEU A 387 13.06 4.80 -21.89
N ALA A 388 14.28 5.19 -21.54
CA ALA A 388 14.55 6.18 -20.51
C ALA A 388 14.44 7.63 -21.02
N ALA A 389 14.45 7.87 -22.34
CA ALA A 389 14.41 9.23 -22.92
C ALA A 389 13.22 10.09 -22.42
N PRO A 390 11.99 9.57 -22.21
CA PRO A 390 10.89 10.35 -21.66
C PRO A 390 11.17 10.90 -20.26
N LEU A 391 12.05 10.26 -19.46
CA LEU A 391 12.40 10.73 -18.11
C LEU A 391 13.02 12.12 -18.09
N ALA A 392 13.68 12.51 -19.19
CA ALA A 392 14.27 13.85 -19.31
C ALA A 392 13.22 14.98 -19.38
N LYS A 393 11.94 14.64 -19.60
CA LYS A 393 10.82 15.57 -19.69
C LYS A 393 9.80 15.39 -18.56
N VAL A 394 10.11 14.58 -17.56
CA VAL A 394 9.22 14.37 -16.41
C VAL A 394 9.30 15.59 -15.51
N GLU A 395 8.18 16.26 -15.35
CA GLU A 395 7.99 17.30 -14.35
C GLU A 395 7.44 16.66 -13.08
N LEU A 396 8.17 16.86 -11.98
CA LEU A 396 7.73 16.40 -10.68
C LEU A 396 6.80 17.45 -10.08
N GLY A 397 5.57 17.08 -9.83
CA GLY A 397 4.55 17.92 -9.22
C GLY A 397 3.73 17.13 -8.18
N TYR A 398 2.90 17.85 -7.45
CA TYR A 398 1.88 17.17 -6.63
C TYR A 398 0.87 16.48 -7.54
N PRO A 399 0.33 15.33 -7.11
CA PRO A 399 -0.70 14.64 -7.89
C PRO A 399 -1.91 15.56 -8.09
N ASP A 400 -2.22 15.84 -9.34
CA ASP A 400 -3.44 16.52 -9.71
C ASP A 400 -4.65 15.58 -9.52
N THR A 401 -5.82 16.16 -9.28
CA THR A 401 -7.09 15.41 -9.18
C THR A 401 -7.38 14.58 -10.41
N ALA A 402 -6.90 15.00 -11.58
CA ALA A 402 -6.98 14.27 -12.84
C ALA A 402 -6.30 12.87 -12.81
N LEU A 403 -5.40 12.62 -11.84
CA LEU A 403 -4.75 11.32 -11.67
C LEU A 403 -5.63 10.30 -10.93
N PHE A 404 -6.65 10.76 -10.24
CA PHE A 404 -7.54 9.90 -9.47
C PHE A 404 -8.78 9.51 -10.28
N PRO A 405 -9.29 8.29 -10.11
CA PRO A 405 -10.50 7.88 -10.79
C PRO A 405 -11.69 8.79 -10.46
N PRO A 406 -12.42 9.30 -11.47
CA PRO A 406 -13.52 10.26 -11.26
C PRO A 406 -14.73 9.68 -10.51
N TYR A 407 -14.77 8.36 -10.33
CA TYR A 407 -15.82 7.71 -9.55
C TYR A 407 -15.57 7.74 -8.04
N MET A 408 -14.39 8.16 -7.58
CA MET A 408 -14.09 8.33 -6.16
C MET A 408 -14.94 9.46 -5.59
N ASP A 409 -15.54 9.21 -4.44
CA ASP A 409 -16.41 10.17 -3.77
C ASP A 409 -15.68 11.47 -3.39
N SER A 410 -14.44 11.33 -2.91
CA SER A 410 -13.57 12.46 -2.59
C SER A 410 -13.22 13.31 -3.83
N VAL A 411 -13.00 12.69 -4.99
CA VAL A 411 -12.69 13.40 -6.25
C VAL A 411 -13.88 14.21 -6.73
N LYS A 412 -15.09 13.65 -6.70
CA LYS A 412 -16.32 14.36 -7.03
C LYS A 412 -16.53 15.60 -6.15
N GLY A 413 -16.20 15.47 -4.85
CA GLY A 413 -16.24 16.60 -3.94
C GLY A 413 -15.21 17.67 -4.30
N ILE A 414 -13.98 17.31 -4.66
CA ILE A 414 -12.96 18.25 -5.12
C ILE A 414 -13.39 18.94 -6.41
N GLU A 415 -13.86 18.22 -7.43
CA GLU A 415 -14.35 18.78 -8.67
C GLU A 415 -15.50 19.77 -8.45
N ALA A 416 -16.40 19.45 -7.53
CA ALA A 416 -17.47 20.35 -7.17
C ALA A 416 -16.95 21.64 -6.52
N LEU A 417 -15.95 21.56 -5.62
CA LEU A 417 -15.31 22.73 -5.02
C LEU A 417 -14.50 23.55 -6.03
N ASP A 418 -13.78 22.87 -6.92
CA ASP A 418 -13.01 23.53 -7.99
C ASP A 418 -13.92 24.35 -8.90
N SER A 419 -15.08 23.81 -9.27
CA SER A 419 -16.09 24.52 -10.05
C SER A 419 -16.68 25.77 -9.36
N MET A 420 -16.46 25.90 -8.05
CA MET A 420 -16.82 27.08 -7.22
C MET A 420 -15.62 27.99 -6.93
N GLY A 421 -14.42 27.66 -7.44
CA GLY A 421 -13.17 28.37 -7.15
C GLY A 421 -12.65 28.17 -5.73
N LEU A 422 -13.02 27.06 -5.07
CA LEU A 422 -12.75 26.79 -3.67
C LEU A 422 -11.82 25.58 -3.42
N SER A 423 -11.14 25.10 -4.45
CA SER A 423 -10.24 23.93 -4.35
C SER A 423 -9.14 24.10 -3.31
N GLY A 424 -8.61 25.31 -3.13
CA GLY A 424 -7.61 25.62 -2.11
C GLY A 424 -8.09 25.52 -0.65
N THR A 425 -9.40 25.49 -0.42
CA THR A 425 -9.98 25.47 0.93
C THR A 425 -9.72 24.17 1.69
N LEU A 426 -9.50 23.07 0.98
CA LEU A 426 -9.31 21.75 1.59
C LEU A 426 -7.90 21.53 2.16
N ILE A 427 -6.95 22.36 1.78
CA ILE A 427 -5.56 22.29 2.22
C ILE A 427 -5.14 23.68 2.71
N PRO A 428 -5.70 24.16 3.84
CA PRO A 428 -5.34 25.46 4.36
C PRO A 428 -3.88 25.45 4.85
N LEU A 429 -3.14 26.48 4.49
CA LEU A 429 -1.84 26.75 5.08
C LEU A 429 -2.08 27.42 6.47
N HIS A 430 -1.68 26.72 7.52
CA HIS A 430 -1.70 27.28 8.87
C HIS A 430 -0.37 27.97 9.18
N VAL A 431 -0.41 29.25 9.37
CA VAL A 431 0.75 30.05 9.80
C VAL A 431 0.55 30.44 11.26
N LEU A 432 1.45 29.94 12.13
CA LEU A 432 1.46 30.30 13.54
C LEU A 432 2.51 31.39 13.77
N VAL A 433 2.05 32.53 14.23
CA VAL A 433 2.93 33.64 14.62
C VAL A 433 3.01 33.69 16.14
N ARG A 434 4.21 33.62 16.69
CA ARG A 434 4.48 33.68 18.13
C ARG A 434 5.50 34.80 18.42
N ASP A 435 5.14 35.72 19.30
CA ASP A 435 6.06 36.68 19.85
C ASP A 435 6.40 36.26 21.30
N PRO A 436 7.67 35.94 21.60
CA PRO A 436 8.08 35.57 22.94
C PRO A 436 8.06 36.79 23.93
N ASP A 437 8.12 38.02 23.40
CA ASP A 437 8.35 39.23 24.20
C ASP A 437 7.07 40.09 24.41
N GLY A 438 5.96 39.72 23.73
CA GLY A 438 4.74 40.53 23.86
C GLY A 438 3.49 40.00 23.11
N PRO A 439 2.38 40.73 23.17
CA PRO A 439 1.17 40.35 22.48
C PRO A 439 1.31 40.53 20.95
N VAL A 440 1.05 39.48 20.19
CA VAL A 440 1.12 39.46 18.71
C VAL A 440 0.17 40.45 18.01
N LEU A 441 -0.88 40.90 18.73
CA LEU A 441 -1.87 41.87 18.22
C LEU A 441 -1.38 43.34 18.23
N GLY A 442 -0.08 43.60 18.37
CA GLY A 442 0.51 44.93 18.19
C GLY A 442 0.44 45.44 16.77
N THR A 443 0.35 46.77 16.59
CA THR A 443 0.20 47.38 15.22
C THR A 443 1.33 47.08 14.28
N GLU A 444 2.54 46.80 14.74
CA GLU A 444 3.69 46.38 13.92
C GLU A 444 3.53 44.94 13.40
N HIS A 445 3.15 44.01 14.26
CA HIS A 445 2.93 42.62 13.92
C HIS A 445 1.74 42.43 12.97
N LEU A 446 0.65 43.21 13.20
CA LEU A 446 -0.50 43.18 12.28
C LEU A 446 -0.14 43.69 10.87
N ARG A 447 0.74 44.67 10.73
CA ARG A 447 1.23 45.12 9.43
C ARG A 447 2.06 44.04 8.74
N ALA A 448 3.01 43.44 9.46
CA ALA A 448 3.81 42.33 8.92
C ALA A 448 2.96 41.13 8.49
N LEU A 449 1.88 40.81 9.22
CA LEU A 449 0.92 39.77 8.85
C LEU A 449 0.09 40.16 7.61
N MET A 450 -0.29 41.44 7.47
CA MET A 450 -0.97 41.93 6.28
C MET A 450 -0.05 41.87 5.06
N ASP A 451 1.21 42.25 5.19
CA ASP A 451 2.20 42.18 4.12
C ASP A 451 2.43 40.72 3.69
N LEU A 452 2.56 39.79 4.64
CA LEU A 452 2.68 38.35 4.37
C LEU A 452 1.44 37.76 3.66
N SER A 453 0.25 38.28 3.92
CA SER A 453 -0.98 37.82 3.31
C SER A 453 -1.20 38.34 1.88
N THR A 454 -0.44 39.35 1.46
CA THR A 454 -0.51 39.97 0.13
C THR A 454 0.56 39.49 -0.83
N GLU A 455 1.63 38.84 -0.35
CA GLU A 455 2.61 38.09 -1.15
C GLU A 455 2.15 36.65 -1.41
#